data_ecab7059c9740904f513edc8dc9579a7
#
_entry.id   ecab7059c9740904f513edc8dc9579a7
#
_cell.length_a   1.000
_cell.length_b   1.000
_cell.length_c   1.000
_cell.angle_alpha   90.00
_cell.angle_beta   90.00
_cell.angle_gamma   90.00
#
_symmetry.space_group_name_H-M   'P 1'
#
loop_
_entity.id
_entity.type
_entity.pdbx_description
1 polymer ?
#
loop_
_entity_poly.entity_id
_entity_poly.type
_entity_poly.pdbx_seq_one_letter_code
_entity_poly.pdbx_strand_id
1 'polypeptide(L)'
;MSWASFHVVEVMSSPKYHLKAVGYLAATQSFGPDTDVLMLTTNLLKKVRSKIRSHDSSSQNCIQDLTSNPNDTAISLNGLSHTISPDLARDLSHDVVTMLSHSKAHIRKRAVIAVYKTLVKYPEATPFALTRLKERLEDQDPGM
;
A
#
# COMPACT_ATOMS: atom_id res chain seq x y z
N MET A 1 -0.93 -1.56 23.00
CA MET A 1 -2.37 -1.85 22.68
C MET A 1 -2.53 -3.09 21.79
N SER A 2 -1.86 -4.19 22.12
CA SER A 2 -1.87 -5.41 21.30
C SER A 2 -3.25 -6.06 21.16
N TRP A 3 -4.12 -5.96 22.17
CA TRP A 3 -5.46 -6.53 22.14
C TRP A 3 -6.38 -5.94 21.05
N ALA A 4 -6.19 -4.68 20.69
CA ALA A 4 -7.01 -4.02 19.65
C ALA A 4 -6.50 -4.27 18.23
N SER A 5 -5.28 -4.76 18.06
CA SER A 5 -4.62 -4.88 16.76
C SER A 5 -5.36 -5.79 15.80
N PHE A 6 -5.94 -6.89 16.28
CA PHE A 6 -6.75 -7.80 15.47
C PHE A 6 -8.03 -7.13 14.95
N HIS A 7 -8.70 -6.35 15.80
CA HIS A 7 -9.90 -5.61 15.39
C HIS A 7 -9.57 -4.53 14.36
N VAL A 8 -8.41 -3.88 14.49
CA VAL A 8 -7.96 -2.91 13.49
C VAL A 8 -7.78 -3.58 12.13
N VAL A 9 -7.14 -4.75 12.08
CA VAL A 9 -6.96 -5.53 10.83
C VAL A 9 -8.30 -5.97 10.25
N GLU A 10 -9.25 -6.37 11.10
CA GLU A 10 -10.60 -6.72 10.67
C GLU A 10 -11.30 -5.53 10.01
N VAL A 11 -11.23 -4.35 10.64
CA VAL A 11 -11.83 -3.12 10.10
C VAL A 11 -11.13 -2.66 8.81
N MET A 12 -9.81 -2.81 8.68
CA MET A 12 -9.06 -2.57 7.44
C MET A 12 -9.55 -3.45 6.29
N SER A 13 -10.00 -4.66 6.59
CA SER A 13 -10.50 -5.63 5.60
C SER A 13 -11.97 -5.40 5.21
N SER A 14 -12.63 -4.40 5.77
CA SER A 14 -14.05 -4.10 5.50
C SER A 14 -14.28 -3.73 4.03
N PRO A 15 -15.37 -4.21 3.41
CA PRO A 15 -15.76 -3.79 2.07
C PRO A 15 -16.28 -2.35 2.01
N LYS A 16 -16.66 -1.77 3.17
CA LYS A 16 -17.16 -0.40 3.25
C LYS A 16 -16.01 0.58 3.36
N TYR A 17 -15.89 1.49 2.38
CA TYR A 17 -14.82 2.49 2.28
C TYR A 17 -14.56 3.26 3.59
N HIS A 18 -15.61 3.80 4.24
CA HIS A 18 -15.44 4.59 5.45
C HIS A 18 -14.89 3.78 6.64
N LEU A 19 -15.29 2.51 6.79
CA LEU A 19 -14.74 1.62 7.81
C LEU A 19 -13.28 1.28 7.49
N LYS A 20 -12.99 0.95 6.23
CA LYS A 20 -11.64 0.71 5.76
C LYS A 20 -10.72 1.91 6.05
N ALA A 21 -11.18 3.12 5.75
CA ALA A 21 -10.42 4.35 6.01
C ALA A 21 -10.09 4.51 7.50
N VAL A 22 -11.06 4.27 8.37
CA VAL A 22 -10.85 4.30 9.82
C VAL A 22 -9.87 3.21 10.26
N GLY A 23 -9.98 2.00 9.71
CA GLY A 23 -9.05 0.89 9.99
C GLY A 23 -7.62 1.22 9.63
N TYR A 24 -7.37 1.75 8.42
CA TYR A 24 -6.04 2.20 8.01
C TYR A 24 -5.50 3.33 8.87
N LEU A 25 -6.33 4.31 9.22
CA LEU A 25 -5.94 5.39 10.13
C LEU A 25 -5.56 4.85 11.51
N ALA A 26 -6.37 3.95 12.08
CA ALA A 26 -6.08 3.30 13.35
C ALA A 26 -4.76 2.50 13.28
N ALA A 27 -4.52 1.78 12.19
CA ALA A 27 -3.27 1.05 11.97
C ALA A 27 -2.04 1.97 11.98
N THR A 28 -2.11 3.12 11.29
CA THR A 28 -1.00 4.09 11.25
C THR A 28 -0.67 4.69 12.61
N GLN A 29 -1.64 4.75 13.52
CA GLN A 29 -1.48 5.29 14.87
C GLN A 29 -1.08 4.23 15.91
N SER A 30 -1.44 2.96 15.67
CA SER A 30 -1.32 1.90 16.67
C SER A 30 -0.19 0.92 16.40
N PHE A 31 0.24 0.77 15.14
CA PHE A 31 1.23 -0.22 14.77
C PHE A 31 2.64 0.39 14.80
N GLY A 32 3.48 -0.14 15.71
CA GLY A 32 4.91 0.14 15.74
C GLY A 32 5.70 -0.91 14.95
N PRO A 33 6.99 -0.68 14.69
CA PRO A 33 7.85 -1.60 13.91
C PRO A 33 7.95 -3.01 14.52
N ASP A 34 7.74 -3.15 15.82
CA ASP A 34 7.85 -4.40 16.57
C ASP A 34 6.48 -5.08 16.84
N THR A 35 5.43 -4.65 16.15
CA THR A 35 4.10 -5.19 16.39
C THR A 35 3.92 -6.50 15.61
N ASP A 36 3.68 -7.63 16.29
CA ASP A 36 3.45 -8.96 15.67
C ASP A 36 2.36 -8.94 14.60
N VAL A 37 1.42 -8.03 14.71
CA VAL A 37 0.33 -7.82 13.76
C VAL A 37 0.80 -7.27 12.41
N LEU A 38 2.01 -6.68 12.33
CA LEU A 38 2.60 -6.31 11.04
C LEU A 38 2.78 -7.52 10.13
N MET A 39 3.07 -8.70 10.69
CA MET A 39 3.11 -9.94 9.91
C MET A 39 1.73 -10.32 9.36
N LEU A 40 0.65 -10.09 10.09
CA LEU A 40 -0.70 -10.32 9.60
C LEU A 40 -1.09 -9.32 8.51
N THR A 41 -0.74 -8.06 8.67
CA THR A 41 -0.93 -7.02 7.64
C THR A 41 -0.08 -7.33 6.41
N THR A 42 1.16 -7.76 6.59
CA THR A 42 2.04 -8.23 5.52
C THR A 42 1.45 -9.44 4.81
N ASN A 43 0.91 -10.41 5.56
CA ASN A 43 0.26 -11.59 4.98
C ASN A 43 -1.06 -11.25 4.27
N LEU A 44 -1.82 -10.29 4.77
CA LEU A 44 -2.99 -9.75 4.08
C LEU A 44 -2.58 -9.11 2.75
N LEU A 45 -1.57 -8.28 2.75
CA LEU A 45 -1.01 -7.63 1.56
C LEU A 45 -0.33 -8.66 0.62
N LYS A 46 0.36 -9.69 1.12
CA LYS A 46 0.99 -10.78 0.34
C LYS A 46 -0.03 -11.77 -0.23
N LYS A 47 -1.03 -12.15 0.53
CA LYS A 47 -2.12 -13.02 0.07
C LYS A 47 -2.84 -12.45 -1.14
N VAL A 48 -2.80 -11.19 -1.23
CA VAL A 48 -3.28 -10.33 -2.27
C VAL A 48 -2.48 -10.49 -3.56
N ARG A 49 -1.15 -10.50 -3.49
CA ARG A 49 -0.27 -10.74 -4.65
C ARG A 49 -0.41 -12.14 -5.23
N SER A 50 -0.51 -13.16 -4.39
CA SER A 50 -0.63 -14.55 -4.87
C SER A 50 -1.91 -14.80 -5.66
N LYS A 51 -2.95 -14.02 -5.40
CA LYS A 51 -4.26 -14.13 -6.05
C LYS A 51 -4.39 -13.41 -7.39
N ILE A 52 -3.59 -12.38 -7.64
CA ILE A 52 -3.49 -11.79 -8.99
C ILE A 52 -2.91 -12.81 -9.98
N ARG A 53 -2.06 -13.75 -9.52
CA ARG A 53 -1.49 -14.81 -10.36
C ARG A 53 -2.39 -16.03 -10.58
N SER A 54 -3.34 -16.26 -9.69
CA SER A 54 -4.29 -17.38 -9.82
C SER A 54 -5.69 -16.84 -10.08
N HIS A 55 -6.27 -17.23 -11.20
CA HIS A 55 -7.60 -16.87 -11.70
C HIS A 55 -8.75 -17.35 -10.81
N ASP A 56 -8.57 -17.47 -9.51
CA ASP A 56 -9.52 -18.06 -8.57
C ASP A 56 -10.27 -17.01 -7.75
N SER A 57 -11.58 -17.02 -7.91
CA SER A 57 -12.55 -15.95 -7.68
C SER A 57 -12.98 -15.67 -6.24
N SER A 58 -12.34 -16.20 -5.20
CA SER A 58 -12.95 -16.19 -3.86
C SER A 58 -12.20 -15.51 -2.70
N SER A 59 -11.15 -14.70 -2.95
CA SER A 59 -10.48 -13.92 -1.89
C SER A 59 -10.06 -12.52 -2.38
N GLN A 60 -11.02 -11.73 -2.79
CA GLN A 60 -10.89 -10.55 -3.65
C GLN A 60 -10.64 -9.20 -2.94
N ASN A 61 -10.41 -9.10 -1.62
CA ASN A 61 -10.71 -7.83 -0.96
C ASN A 61 -9.56 -6.83 -0.78
N CYS A 62 -8.31 -7.14 -0.96
CA CYS A 62 -7.24 -6.20 -0.59
C CYS A 62 -6.38 -5.67 -1.76
N ILE A 63 -6.16 -6.43 -2.83
CA ILE A 63 -5.54 -5.90 -4.07
C ILE A 63 -6.61 -5.40 -5.05
N GLN A 64 -7.79 -5.85 -4.94
CA GLN A 64 -8.92 -5.13 -5.51
C GLN A 64 -8.87 -3.65 -5.08
N ASP A 65 -8.40 -3.37 -3.87
CA ASP A 65 -8.25 -2.01 -3.38
C ASP A 65 -7.18 -1.20 -4.14
N LEU A 66 -6.08 -1.81 -4.57
CA LEU A 66 -5.06 -1.15 -5.39
C LEU A 66 -5.46 -1.06 -6.88
N THR A 67 -6.40 -1.86 -7.34
CA THR A 67 -6.73 -1.95 -8.77
C THR A 67 -8.16 -1.55 -9.14
N SER A 68 -9.12 -1.67 -8.23
CA SER A 68 -10.55 -1.57 -8.59
C SER A 68 -11.21 -0.26 -8.19
N ASN A 69 -10.88 0.34 -7.05
CA ASN A 69 -11.50 1.59 -6.61
C ASN A 69 -10.42 2.64 -6.29
N PRO A 70 -10.38 3.78 -7.00
CA PRO A 70 -9.36 4.80 -6.78
C PRO A 70 -9.27 5.33 -5.35
N ASN A 71 -10.39 5.36 -4.63
CA ASN A 71 -10.42 5.82 -3.25
C ASN A 71 -9.79 4.80 -2.31
N ASP A 72 -10.08 3.52 -2.52
CA ASP A 72 -9.49 2.42 -1.76
C ASP A 72 -7.99 2.30 -2.02
N THR A 73 -7.57 2.42 -3.29
CA THR A 73 -6.16 2.51 -3.69
C THR A 73 -5.43 3.63 -2.96
N ALA A 74 -6.04 4.79 -2.91
CA ALA A 74 -5.45 5.97 -2.26
C ALA A 74 -5.22 5.76 -0.75
N ILE A 75 -6.17 5.12 -0.06
CA ILE A 75 -6.06 4.82 1.37
C ILE A 75 -5.04 3.72 1.61
N SER A 76 -5.04 2.68 0.79
CA SER A 76 -4.10 1.56 0.91
C SER A 76 -2.65 2.02 0.72
N LEU A 77 -2.37 2.89 -0.26
CA LEU A 77 -1.05 3.49 -0.46
C LEU A 77 -0.62 4.33 0.73
N ASN A 78 -1.54 5.12 1.30
CA ASN A 78 -1.25 5.91 2.49
C ASN A 78 -0.95 5.00 3.70
N GLY A 79 -1.79 4.02 3.96
CA GLY A 79 -1.57 3.04 5.03
C GLY A 79 -0.25 2.29 4.85
N LEU A 80 0.03 1.81 3.63
CA LEU A 80 1.28 1.14 3.29
C LEU A 80 2.50 2.00 3.62
N SER A 81 2.47 3.29 3.29
CA SER A 81 3.59 4.20 3.56
C SER A 81 3.97 4.31 5.05
N HIS A 82 3.05 4.02 5.95
CA HIS A 82 3.28 4.05 7.41
C HIS A 82 3.64 2.69 8.00
N THR A 83 3.12 1.60 7.42
CA THR A 83 3.26 0.25 7.98
C THR A 83 4.27 -0.64 7.25
N ILE A 84 5.03 -0.08 6.32
CA ILE A 84 5.94 -0.84 5.47
C ILE A 84 7.10 -1.44 6.26
N SER A 85 7.26 -2.77 6.21
CA SER A 85 8.42 -3.52 6.69
C SER A 85 9.43 -3.76 5.55
N PRO A 86 10.70 -4.10 5.84
CA PRO A 86 11.70 -4.41 4.80
C PRO A 86 11.26 -5.53 3.85
N ASP A 87 10.65 -6.60 4.39
CA ASP A 87 10.17 -7.72 3.58
C ASP A 87 9.02 -7.31 2.67
N LEU A 88 8.08 -6.51 3.21
CA LEU A 88 6.96 -5.98 2.44
C LEU A 88 7.45 -4.99 1.37
N ALA A 89 8.45 -4.16 1.69
CA ALA A 89 9.06 -3.23 0.75
C ALA A 89 9.68 -3.98 -0.44
N ARG A 90 10.42 -5.06 -0.19
CA ARG A 90 10.99 -5.90 -1.25
C ARG A 90 9.90 -6.49 -2.14
N ASP A 91 8.86 -7.06 -1.54
CA ASP A 91 7.82 -7.76 -2.27
C ASP A 91 6.91 -6.83 -3.08
N LEU A 92 6.64 -5.63 -2.57
CA LEU A 92 5.72 -4.67 -3.20
C LEU A 92 6.42 -3.56 -3.99
N SER A 93 7.76 -3.49 -4.00
CA SER A 93 8.51 -2.42 -4.65
C SER A 93 8.08 -2.18 -6.09
N HIS A 94 7.94 -3.24 -6.88
CA HIS A 94 7.53 -3.15 -8.28
C HIS A 94 6.11 -2.61 -8.44
N ASP A 95 5.17 -3.10 -7.63
CA ASP A 95 3.76 -2.72 -7.72
C ASP A 95 3.57 -1.25 -7.32
N VAL A 96 4.24 -0.81 -6.24
CA VAL A 96 4.18 0.57 -5.77
C VAL A 96 4.79 1.54 -6.78
N VAL A 97 5.93 1.18 -7.42
CA VAL A 97 6.53 1.99 -8.48
C VAL A 97 5.62 2.08 -9.70
N THR A 98 4.90 1.01 -10.05
CA THR A 98 3.94 1.02 -11.16
C THR A 98 2.78 2.00 -10.90
N MET A 99 2.38 2.21 -9.63
CA MET A 99 1.36 3.19 -9.27
C MET A 99 1.75 4.65 -9.58
N LEU A 100 3.04 4.96 -9.76
CA LEU A 100 3.48 6.28 -10.24
C LEU A 100 2.92 6.61 -11.63
N SER A 101 2.61 5.62 -12.45
CA SER A 101 2.04 5.79 -13.79
C SER A 101 0.50 5.71 -13.81
N HIS A 102 -0.16 5.79 -12.66
CA HIS A 102 -1.61 5.70 -12.58
C HIS A 102 -2.29 6.90 -13.24
N SER A 103 -3.45 6.69 -13.89
CA SER A 103 -4.20 7.74 -14.60
C SER A 103 -4.64 8.91 -13.71
N LYS A 104 -4.95 8.65 -12.44
CA LYS A 104 -5.44 9.68 -11.50
C LYS A 104 -4.30 10.32 -10.72
N ALA A 105 -4.20 11.66 -10.77
CA ALA A 105 -3.14 12.45 -10.13
C ALA A 105 -3.07 12.23 -8.61
N HIS A 106 -4.20 12.18 -7.91
CA HIS A 106 -4.20 11.98 -6.45
C HIS A 106 -3.63 10.61 -6.02
N ILE A 107 -3.70 9.59 -6.88
CA ILE A 107 -3.06 8.30 -6.64
C ILE A 107 -1.56 8.41 -6.89
N ARG A 108 -1.13 9.07 -7.98
CA ARG A 108 0.28 9.31 -8.27
C ARG A 108 0.98 10.03 -7.11
N LYS A 109 0.36 11.09 -6.56
CA LYS A 109 0.88 11.84 -5.40
C LYS A 109 1.13 10.94 -4.20
N ARG A 110 0.20 10.06 -3.86
CA ARG A 110 0.35 9.11 -2.75
C ARG A 110 1.36 8.00 -3.06
N ALA A 111 1.42 7.58 -4.32
CA ALA A 111 2.42 6.62 -4.77
C ALA A 111 3.86 7.14 -4.59
N VAL A 112 4.12 8.43 -4.81
CA VAL A 112 5.45 9.03 -4.56
C VAL A 112 5.87 8.85 -3.11
N ILE A 113 4.96 9.11 -2.16
CA ILE A 113 5.23 8.95 -0.72
C ILE A 113 5.49 7.47 -0.39
N ALA A 114 4.66 6.58 -0.93
CA ALA A 114 4.81 5.14 -0.72
C ALA A 114 6.13 4.62 -1.32
N VAL A 115 6.50 5.05 -2.53
CA VAL A 115 7.80 4.74 -3.16
C VAL A 115 8.95 5.22 -2.29
N TYR A 116 8.92 6.47 -1.82
CA TYR A 116 9.96 6.98 -0.94
C TYR A 116 10.16 6.09 0.29
N LYS A 117 9.08 5.75 0.98
CA LYS A 117 9.14 4.87 2.16
C LYS A 117 9.61 3.46 1.82
N THR A 118 9.23 2.94 0.65
CA THR A 118 9.71 1.65 0.14
C THR A 118 11.22 1.68 -0.09
N LEU A 119 11.75 2.73 -0.72
CA LEU A 119 13.19 2.86 -1.00
C LEU A 119 14.03 3.02 0.26
N VAL A 120 13.51 3.70 1.28
CA VAL A 120 14.19 3.79 2.60
C VAL A 120 14.34 2.41 3.25
N LYS A 121 13.37 1.51 3.08
CA LYS A 121 13.39 0.15 3.65
C LYS A 121 14.07 -0.88 2.73
N TYR A 122 14.04 -0.66 1.42
CA TYR A 122 14.61 -1.53 0.40
C TYR A 122 15.34 -0.71 -0.68
N PRO A 123 16.60 -0.30 -0.44
CA PRO A 123 17.36 0.56 -1.35
C PRO A 123 17.67 -0.07 -2.72
N GLU A 124 17.65 -1.39 -2.82
CA GLU A 124 17.96 -2.12 -4.07
C GLU A 124 16.97 -1.81 -5.20
N ALA A 125 15.74 -1.36 -4.87
CA ALA A 125 14.76 -0.93 -5.86
C ALA A 125 15.04 0.47 -6.45
N THR A 126 16.04 1.21 -5.94
CA THR A 126 16.33 2.59 -6.33
C THR A 126 16.57 2.77 -7.83
N PRO A 127 17.39 1.96 -8.53
CA PRO A 127 17.64 2.16 -9.97
C PRO A 127 16.37 2.11 -10.80
N PHE A 128 15.49 1.16 -10.49
CA PHE A 128 14.21 1.00 -11.17
C PHE A 128 13.23 2.15 -10.86
N ALA A 129 13.15 2.56 -9.61
CA ALA A 129 12.27 3.63 -9.18
C ALA A 129 12.68 5.01 -9.71
N LEU A 130 13.99 5.28 -9.79
CA LEU A 130 14.53 6.57 -10.27
C LEU A 130 14.07 6.91 -11.69
N THR A 131 14.05 5.93 -12.59
CA THR A 131 13.58 6.15 -13.96
C THR A 131 12.13 6.64 -13.97
N ARG A 132 11.27 6.01 -13.21
CA ARG A 132 9.85 6.40 -13.12
C ARG A 132 9.64 7.70 -12.36
N LEU A 133 10.44 7.97 -11.33
CA LEU A 133 10.38 9.24 -10.60
C LEU A 133 10.80 10.42 -11.46
N LYS A 134 11.83 10.27 -12.31
CA LYS A 134 12.24 11.32 -13.28
C LYS A 134 11.10 11.67 -14.24
N GLU A 135 10.40 10.67 -14.77
CA GLU A 135 9.22 10.89 -15.60
C GLU A 135 8.12 11.71 -14.89
N ARG A 136 8.05 11.61 -13.56
CA ARG A 136 7.04 12.35 -12.77
C ARG A 136 7.43 13.79 -12.44
N LEU A 137 8.70 14.16 -12.57
CA LEU A 137 9.12 15.57 -12.46
C LEU A 137 8.56 16.45 -13.60
N GLU A 138 8.20 15.84 -14.72
CA GLU A 138 7.57 16.47 -15.88
C GLU A 138 6.05 16.27 -15.92
N ASP A 139 5.42 15.93 -14.78
CA ASP A 139 3.98 15.70 -14.70
C ASP A 139 3.20 17.00 -14.96
N GLN A 140 2.10 16.89 -15.69
CA GLN A 140 1.23 18.04 -16.01
C GLN A 140 0.50 18.59 -14.79
N ASP A 141 0.38 17.84 -13.71
CA ASP A 141 -0.24 18.29 -12.46
C ASP A 141 0.80 19.05 -11.62
N PRO A 142 0.61 20.37 -11.40
CA PRO A 142 1.58 21.20 -10.68
C PRO A 142 1.75 20.82 -9.20
N GLY A 143 0.93 19.92 -8.69
CA GLY A 143 1.00 19.43 -7.32
C GLY A 143 1.71 18.07 -7.17
N MET A 144 2.39 17.60 -8.23
CA MET A 144 3.20 16.35 -8.20
C MET A 144 4.62 16.56 -7.69
#